data_d4e20d5a24f93e7e6dec01ec9ad7c476
#
_entry.id   d4e20d5a24f93e7e6dec01ec9ad7c476
#
_cell.length_a   1.000
_cell.length_b   1.000
_cell.length_c   1.000
_cell.angle_alpha   90.00
_cell.angle_beta   90.00
_cell.angle_gamma   90.00
#
_symmetry.space_group_name_H-M   'P 1'
#
loop_
_entity.id
_entity.type
_entity.pdbx_description
1 polymer ?
#
loop_
_entity_poly.entity_id
_entity_poly.type
_entity_poly.pdbx_seq_one_letter_code
_entity_poly.pdbx_strand_id
1 'polypeptide(L)'
;MSQKSDVQPDNTAFGRGSYRESVRIADILRTESVGGSILLIATVLAIIFANTPLAAAYFGVRDAQIGPEIPGFHHLHMSVGTWAADGLLVVFFFLTGLELKKEFVIGDLKSPGTAIIPIAAACGGVITPAILYFIVNHASETAVHGWAIPTATDIAFAVAVLAGVGTHLPSAMRIFLLTLAVVDDLIAICIIAIFYTNNFHGEYLLAAIIPIGLFALIAYKGEKMFHLKPAAAWIILLPLGFITWALFLESGIHATISGVVLGFCVPVKFNKRTEAAGADSGLAEVFEYRFRPISTSICVPVFAFFSAGVALGGFDGLGRALSDPVAIGIIFALVVGKTLGITGTTWLVTRFKHANLDPDVKWIDVIGLAVTGGIGFTVSLLVAELSFPHGSPHTEDAKIAILFGSITAAILGAIILSRRNKHYKAVAEKEELDENHDGIPDVFEGKGD
;
A
#
# COMPACT_ATOMS: atom_id res chain seq x y z
N MET A 1 36.55 29.99 11.60
CA MET A 1 35.34 30.12 12.43
C MET A 1 34.15 29.85 11.53
N SER A 2 33.67 28.62 11.53
CA SER A 2 32.50 28.17 10.71
C SER A 2 31.25 28.37 11.57
N GLN A 3 30.38 29.28 11.15
CA GLN A 3 29.04 29.41 11.70
C GLN A 3 28.24 28.16 11.36
N LYS A 4 28.00 27.30 12.35
CA LYS A 4 26.90 26.36 12.31
C LYS A 4 25.61 27.18 12.38
N SER A 5 24.88 27.26 11.28
CA SER A 5 23.49 27.68 11.29
C SER A 5 22.70 26.60 12.02
N ASP A 6 22.25 26.89 13.23
CA ASP A 6 21.22 26.13 13.93
C ASP A 6 19.91 26.25 13.12
N VAL A 7 19.69 25.33 12.20
CA VAL A 7 18.39 25.12 11.59
C VAL A 7 17.52 24.47 12.66
N GLN A 8 16.64 25.25 13.29
CA GLN A 8 15.56 24.72 14.10
C GLN A 8 14.77 23.69 13.26
N PRO A 9 14.43 22.52 13.81
CA PRO A 9 13.58 21.58 13.11
C PRO A 9 12.22 22.24 12.87
N ASP A 10 11.89 22.42 11.61
CA ASP A 10 10.61 22.96 11.17
C ASP A 10 9.52 21.95 11.60
N ASN A 11 8.66 22.36 12.53
CA ASN A 11 7.55 21.55 13.05
C ASN A 11 6.36 21.45 12.07
N THR A 12 6.58 21.68 10.79
CA THR A 12 5.58 21.43 9.75
C THR A 12 5.53 19.95 9.41
N ALA A 13 4.34 19.39 9.37
CA ALA A 13 4.11 17.97 9.08
C ALA A 13 4.64 17.51 7.71
N PHE A 14 5.05 18.44 6.84
CA PHE A 14 5.51 18.22 5.48
C PHE A 14 6.70 19.11 5.10
N GLY A 15 7.67 19.30 5.98
CA GLY A 15 8.88 20.09 5.70
C GLY A 15 9.62 19.57 4.45
N ARG A 16 10.33 20.47 3.73
CA ARG A 16 11.18 20.09 2.59
C ARG A 16 12.20 19.06 3.05
N GLY A 17 12.04 17.81 2.60
CA GLY A 17 12.95 16.72 2.87
C GLY A 17 14.37 17.02 2.37
N SER A 18 15.38 16.35 2.95
CA SER A 18 16.76 16.49 2.48
C SER A 18 16.88 16.04 1.01
N TYR A 19 17.90 16.52 0.28
CA TYR A 19 18.17 16.10 -1.12
C TYR A 19 18.23 14.57 -1.27
N ARG A 20 18.82 13.86 -0.29
CA ARG A 20 18.85 12.39 -0.25
C ARG A 20 17.45 11.76 -0.18
N GLU A 21 16.55 12.39 0.53
CA GLU A 21 15.16 11.95 0.68
C GLU A 21 14.37 12.18 -0.62
N SER A 22 14.58 13.31 -1.29
CA SER A 22 13.93 13.57 -2.58
C SER A 22 14.41 12.61 -3.68
N VAL A 23 15.71 12.27 -3.74
CA VAL A 23 16.25 11.28 -4.68
C VAL A 23 15.68 9.89 -4.39
N ARG A 24 15.61 9.50 -3.12
CA ARG A 24 15.04 8.21 -2.71
C ARG A 24 13.56 8.11 -3.06
N ILE A 25 12.77 9.17 -2.80
CA ILE A 25 11.36 9.22 -3.20
C ILE A 25 11.22 9.08 -4.72
N ALA A 26 12.09 9.74 -5.51
CA ALA A 26 12.06 9.62 -6.96
C ALA A 26 12.35 8.18 -7.44
N ASP A 27 13.28 7.47 -6.82
CA ASP A 27 13.58 6.07 -7.13
C ASP A 27 12.43 5.13 -6.76
N ILE A 28 11.80 5.34 -5.59
CA ILE A 28 10.61 4.60 -5.18
C ILE A 28 9.48 4.83 -6.19
N LEU A 29 9.17 6.09 -6.52
CA LEU A 29 8.12 6.44 -7.47
C LEU A 29 8.34 5.80 -8.85
N ARG A 30 9.59 5.74 -9.31
CA ARG A 30 9.92 5.12 -10.59
C ARG A 30 9.68 3.60 -10.56
N THR A 31 10.08 2.93 -9.49
CA THR A 31 9.90 1.48 -9.33
C THR A 31 8.43 1.12 -9.19
N GLU A 32 7.68 1.88 -8.39
CA GLU A 32 6.24 1.68 -8.20
C GLU A 32 5.44 1.99 -9.48
N SER A 33 5.83 2.99 -10.26
CA SER A 33 5.19 3.31 -11.54
C SER A 33 5.31 2.17 -12.55
N VAL A 34 6.48 1.51 -12.63
CA VAL A 34 6.69 0.32 -13.46
C VAL A 34 5.86 -0.85 -12.93
N GLY A 35 5.88 -1.09 -11.61
CA GLY A 35 5.09 -2.14 -10.96
C GLY A 35 3.59 -1.95 -11.18
N GLY A 36 3.07 -0.74 -11.01
CA GLY A 36 1.68 -0.39 -11.27
C GLY A 36 1.26 -0.62 -12.73
N SER A 37 2.15 -0.36 -13.69
CA SER A 37 1.90 -0.63 -15.10
C SER A 37 1.80 -2.14 -15.38
N ILE A 38 2.70 -2.95 -14.83
CA ILE A 38 2.67 -4.42 -14.96
C ILE A 38 1.41 -4.98 -14.31
N LEU A 39 1.04 -4.45 -13.14
CA LEU A 39 -0.18 -4.80 -12.42
C LEU A 39 -1.43 -4.56 -13.26
N LEU A 40 -1.54 -3.39 -13.91
CA LEU A 40 -2.66 -3.07 -14.81
C LEU A 40 -2.71 -4.00 -16.02
N ILE A 41 -1.57 -4.29 -16.64
CA ILE A 41 -1.49 -5.23 -17.76
C ILE A 41 -1.96 -6.62 -17.32
N ALA A 42 -1.49 -7.12 -16.19
CA ALA A 42 -1.89 -8.41 -15.63
C ALA A 42 -3.41 -8.48 -15.39
N THR A 43 -3.99 -7.40 -14.85
CA THR A 43 -5.43 -7.27 -14.62
C THR A 43 -6.23 -7.29 -15.92
N VAL A 44 -5.81 -6.51 -16.91
CA VAL A 44 -6.48 -6.48 -18.24
C VAL A 44 -6.41 -7.84 -18.89
N LEU A 45 -5.26 -8.53 -18.84
CA LEU A 45 -5.10 -9.89 -19.34
C LEU A 45 -6.02 -10.88 -18.59
N ALA A 46 -6.13 -10.77 -17.26
CA ALA A 46 -7.04 -11.60 -16.47
C ALA A 46 -8.50 -11.44 -16.93
N ILE A 47 -8.97 -10.21 -17.11
CA ILE A 47 -10.33 -9.92 -17.57
C ILE A 47 -10.52 -10.46 -19.00
N ILE A 48 -9.56 -10.27 -19.89
CA ILE A 48 -9.62 -10.80 -21.26
C ILE A 48 -9.72 -12.32 -21.22
N PHE A 49 -8.86 -13.02 -20.48
CA PHE A 49 -8.86 -14.47 -20.41
C PHE A 49 -10.14 -15.01 -19.79
N ALA A 50 -10.65 -14.37 -18.75
CA ALA A 50 -11.90 -14.78 -18.09
C ALA A 50 -13.16 -14.59 -18.97
N ASN A 51 -13.11 -13.76 -20.03
CA ASN A 51 -14.25 -13.41 -20.87
C ASN A 51 -14.09 -13.80 -22.37
N THR A 52 -13.13 -14.68 -22.66
CA THR A 52 -12.87 -15.19 -24.02
C THR A 52 -12.99 -16.73 -24.04
N PRO A 53 -12.84 -17.40 -25.17
CA PRO A 53 -12.79 -18.87 -25.24
C PRO A 53 -11.70 -19.50 -24.34
N LEU A 54 -10.76 -18.72 -23.84
CA LEU A 54 -9.72 -19.15 -22.90
C LEU A 54 -10.21 -19.26 -21.44
N ALA A 55 -11.46 -18.86 -21.15
CA ALA A 55 -11.98 -18.81 -19.78
C ALA A 55 -11.90 -20.18 -19.07
N ALA A 56 -12.25 -21.28 -19.77
CA ALA A 56 -12.16 -22.61 -19.19
C ALA A 56 -10.73 -23.00 -18.80
N ALA A 57 -9.73 -22.63 -19.61
CA ALA A 57 -8.32 -22.87 -19.29
C ALA A 57 -7.85 -21.96 -18.15
N TYR A 58 -8.24 -20.68 -18.17
CA TYR A 58 -7.89 -19.71 -17.12
C TYR A 58 -8.40 -20.15 -15.74
N PHE A 59 -9.70 -20.43 -15.63
CA PHE A 59 -10.30 -20.90 -14.37
C PHE A 59 -9.78 -22.28 -13.97
N GLY A 60 -9.54 -23.17 -14.97
CA GLY A 60 -8.93 -24.48 -14.70
C GLY A 60 -7.54 -24.39 -14.10
N VAL A 61 -6.71 -23.44 -14.52
CA VAL A 61 -5.38 -23.20 -13.93
C VAL A 61 -5.53 -22.54 -12.56
N ARG A 62 -6.39 -21.52 -12.43
CA ARG A 62 -6.60 -20.80 -11.16
C ARG A 62 -7.05 -21.74 -10.04
N ASP A 63 -7.98 -22.65 -10.37
CA ASP A 63 -8.62 -23.52 -9.38
C ASP A 63 -7.90 -24.87 -9.21
N ALA A 64 -6.84 -25.14 -10.01
CA ALA A 64 -6.02 -26.32 -9.90
C ALA A 64 -5.36 -26.42 -8.52
N GLN A 65 -5.59 -27.53 -7.82
CA GLN A 65 -5.03 -27.76 -6.49
C GLN A 65 -3.57 -28.22 -6.61
N ILE A 66 -2.69 -27.52 -5.91
CA ILE A 66 -1.26 -27.82 -5.86
C ILE A 66 -0.74 -27.69 -4.41
N GLY A 67 0.32 -28.41 -4.10
CA GLY A 67 1.00 -28.31 -2.81
C GLY A 67 1.23 -29.69 -2.18
N PRO A 68 2.14 -29.76 -1.21
CA PRO A 68 2.45 -31.00 -0.51
C PRO A 68 1.35 -31.34 0.52
N GLU A 69 1.02 -32.63 0.64
CA GLU A 69 0.23 -33.15 1.73
C GLU A 69 1.18 -33.55 2.87
N ILE A 70 1.32 -32.69 3.88
CA ILE A 70 2.20 -32.92 5.02
C ILE A 70 1.34 -33.20 6.25
N PRO A 71 1.57 -34.32 6.99
CA PRO A 71 0.86 -34.58 8.23
C PRO A 71 0.99 -33.41 9.22
N GLY A 72 -0.14 -32.91 9.73
CA GLY A 72 -0.19 -31.75 10.62
C GLY A 72 -0.24 -30.37 9.91
N PHE A 73 -0.18 -30.35 8.57
CA PHE A 73 -0.39 -29.15 7.76
C PHE A 73 -1.44 -29.47 6.69
N HIS A 74 -2.68 -29.12 6.99
CA HIS A 74 -3.83 -29.50 6.14
C HIS A 74 -4.14 -28.46 5.05
N HIS A 75 -3.69 -27.21 5.24
CA HIS A 75 -4.01 -26.09 4.36
C HIS A 75 -2.94 -25.82 3.29
N LEU A 76 -1.85 -26.62 3.21
CA LEU A 76 -0.81 -26.43 2.19
C LEU A 76 -1.23 -26.92 0.80
N HIS A 77 -2.22 -27.80 0.69
CA HIS A 77 -2.81 -28.23 -0.57
C HIS A 77 -3.95 -27.30 -0.94
N MET A 78 -3.66 -26.30 -1.75
CA MET A 78 -4.60 -25.23 -2.10
C MET A 78 -4.54 -24.88 -3.59
N SER A 79 -5.52 -24.09 -4.07
CA SER A 79 -5.55 -23.68 -5.47
C SER A 79 -4.38 -22.75 -5.83
N VAL A 80 -4.03 -22.71 -7.12
CA VAL A 80 -3.03 -21.77 -7.65
C VAL A 80 -3.42 -20.33 -7.33
N GLY A 81 -4.71 -19.99 -7.43
CA GLY A 81 -5.22 -18.68 -7.03
C GLY A 81 -4.98 -18.36 -5.55
N THR A 82 -5.24 -19.33 -4.66
CA THR A 82 -4.97 -19.17 -3.23
C THR A 82 -3.46 -19.06 -2.94
N TRP A 83 -2.61 -19.83 -3.64
CA TRP A 83 -1.15 -19.66 -3.55
C TRP A 83 -0.69 -18.26 -3.96
N ALA A 84 -1.34 -17.66 -4.98
CA ALA A 84 -1.04 -16.29 -5.36
C ALA A 84 -1.49 -15.28 -4.29
N ALA A 85 -2.68 -15.49 -3.68
CA ALA A 85 -3.22 -14.61 -2.65
C ALA A 85 -2.52 -14.76 -1.29
N ASP A 86 -2.28 -15.97 -0.82
CA ASP A 86 -1.76 -16.23 0.53
C ASP A 86 -0.24 -16.46 0.54
N GLY A 87 0.31 -17.04 -0.54
CA GLY A 87 1.73 -17.35 -0.63
C GLY A 87 2.56 -16.19 -1.18
N LEU A 88 2.21 -15.67 -2.37
CA LEU A 88 3.02 -14.63 -3.00
C LEU A 88 2.84 -13.25 -2.34
N LEU A 89 1.63 -12.90 -1.92
CA LEU A 89 1.40 -11.61 -1.25
C LEU A 89 2.12 -11.48 0.10
N VAL A 90 2.57 -12.58 0.72
CA VAL A 90 3.44 -12.50 1.91
C VAL A 90 4.68 -11.66 1.66
N VAL A 91 5.25 -11.71 0.44
CA VAL A 91 6.43 -10.89 0.09
C VAL A 91 6.06 -9.40 0.05
N PHE A 92 4.88 -9.06 -0.48
CA PHE A 92 4.36 -7.70 -0.44
C PHE A 92 4.15 -7.24 1.01
N PHE A 93 3.48 -8.04 1.84
CA PHE A 93 3.25 -7.71 3.25
C PHE A 93 4.54 -7.69 4.09
N PHE A 94 5.55 -8.45 3.71
CA PHE A 94 6.88 -8.35 4.32
C PHE A 94 7.50 -6.96 4.06
N LEU A 95 7.39 -6.46 2.83
CA LEU A 95 7.85 -5.10 2.49
C LEU A 95 7.05 -4.04 3.24
N THR A 96 5.73 -4.17 3.30
CA THR A 96 4.87 -3.28 4.11
C THR A 96 5.31 -3.27 5.58
N GLY A 97 5.65 -4.43 6.14
CA GLY A 97 6.20 -4.53 7.50
C GLY A 97 7.54 -3.82 7.68
N LEU A 98 8.45 -3.89 6.68
CA LEU A 98 9.71 -3.15 6.67
C LEU A 98 9.48 -1.63 6.62
N GLU A 99 8.59 -1.18 5.73
CA GLU A 99 8.22 0.22 5.56
C GLU A 99 7.59 0.80 6.84
N LEU A 100 6.58 0.10 7.38
CA LEU A 100 5.94 0.47 8.65
C LEU A 100 6.97 0.63 9.76
N LYS A 101 7.83 -0.36 9.97
CA LYS A 101 8.87 -0.27 11.00
C LYS A 101 9.80 0.91 10.76
N LYS A 102 10.16 1.16 9.51
CA LYS A 102 11.03 2.28 9.14
C LYS A 102 10.37 3.61 9.44
N GLU A 103 9.09 3.78 9.11
CA GLU A 103 8.31 4.97 9.42
C GLU A 103 8.23 5.23 10.94
N PHE A 104 8.04 4.19 11.75
CA PHE A 104 8.03 4.33 13.22
C PHE A 104 9.39 4.65 13.83
N VAL A 105 10.50 4.19 13.24
CA VAL A 105 11.84 4.30 13.85
C VAL A 105 12.60 5.54 13.38
N ILE A 106 12.48 5.91 12.12
CA ILE A 106 13.23 7.00 11.46
C ILE A 106 12.38 7.94 10.60
N GLY A 107 11.15 7.55 10.21
CA GLY A 107 10.25 8.31 9.34
C GLY A 107 9.34 9.29 10.09
N ASP A 108 8.32 9.78 9.40
CA ASP A 108 7.39 10.82 9.87
C ASP A 108 6.51 10.36 11.03
N LEU A 109 6.24 9.05 11.14
CA LEU A 109 5.47 8.48 12.25
C LEU A 109 6.23 8.43 13.57
N LYS A 110 7.52 8.76 13.58
CA LYS A 110 8.34 8.81 14.81
C LYS A 110 7.94 9.96 15.72
N SER A 111 7.54 11.09 15.16
CA SER A 111 7.16 12.30 15.93
C SER A 111 5.64 12.44 15.98
N PRO A 112 5.01 12.56 17.17
CA PRO A 112 3.56 12.75 17.26
C PRO A 112 3.06 13.99 16.52
N GLY A 113 3.86 15.04 16.41
CA GLY A 113 3.48 16.28 15.73
C GLY A 113 3.32 16.11 14.22
N THR A 114 4.19 15.33 13.57
CA THR A 114 4.14 15.04 12.14
C THR A 114 3.18 13.90 11.81
N ALA A 115 3.09 12.91 12.70
CA ALA A 115 2.29 11.70 12.51
C ALA A 115 0.77 11.93 12.60
N ILE A 116 0.31 12.94 13.36
CA ILE A 116 -1.10 13.10 13.70
C ILE A 116 -2.00 13.31 12.46
N ILE A 117 -1.54 14.05 11.46
CA ILE A 117 -2.32 14.33 10.26
C ILE A 117 -2.48 13.08 9.38
N PRO A 118 -1.40 12.37 8.98
CA PRO A 118 -1.51 11.14 8.21
C PRO A 118 -2.31 10.04 8.95
N ILE A 119 -2.11 9.88 10.25
CA ILE A 119 -2.86 8.90 11.05
C ILE A 119 -4.35 9.23 11.08
N ALA A 120 -4.71 10.48 11.34
CA ALA A 120 -6.12 10.89 11.36
C ALA A 120 -6.76 10.76 9.97
N ALA A 121 -6.02 11.14 8.92
CA ALA A 121 -6.45 10.99 7.53
C ALA A 121 -6.70 9.53 7.17
N ALA A 122 -5.79 8.61 7.55
CA ALA A 122 -5.96 7.17 7.36
C ALA A 122 -7.16 6.63 8.15
N CYS A 123 -7.30 6.98 9.43
CA CYS A 123 -8.48 6.59 10.22
C CYS A 123 -9.79 7.06 9.57
N GLY A 124 -9.85 8.30 9.09
CA GLY A 124 -11.00 8.81 8.37
C GLY A 124 -11.23 8.11 7.04
N GLY A 125 -10.14 7.80 6.33
CA GLY A 125 -10.13 7.04 5.08
C GLY A 125 -10.55 5.58 5.23
N VAL A 126 -10.54 5.03 6.44
CA VAL A 126 -11.05 3.68 6.76
C VAL A 126 -12.47 3.74 7.29
N ILE A 127 -12.72 4.59 8.29
CA ILE A 127 -14.01 4.63 9.01
C ILE A 127 -15.14 5.12 8.10
N THR A 128 -14.91 6.18 7.33
CA THR A 128 -15.96 6.78 6.50
C THR A 128 -16.43 5.85 5.37
N PRO A 129 -15.55 5.21 4.58
CA PRO A 129 -15.95 4.21 3.58
C PRO A 129 -16.70 3.03 4.21
N ALA A 130 -16.21 2.51 5.35
CA ALA A 130 -16.85 1.41 6.07
C ALA A 130 -18.30 1.77 6.48
N ILE A 131 -18.51 2.97 7.03
CA ILE A 131 -19.84 3.46 7.40
C ILE A 131 -20.73 3.61 6.17
N LEU A 132 -20.22 4.21 5.08
CA LEU A 132 -21.02 4.40 3.86
C LEU A 132 -21.41 3.07 3.22
N TYR A 133 -20.48 2.11 3.17
CA TYR A 133 -20.77 0.76 2.71
C TYR A 133 -21.85 0.11 3.59
N PHE A 134 -21.72 0.21 4.91
CA PHE A 134 -22.68 -0.35 5.86
C PHE A 134 -24.07 0.26 5.69
N ILE A 135 -24.18 1.58 5.51
CA ILE A 135 -25.47 2.26 5.27
C ILE A 135 -26.18 1.71 4.05
N VAL A 136 -25.46 1.38 2.97
CA VAL A 136 -26.05 0.83 1.74
C VAL A 136 -26.45 -0.63 1.92
N ASN A 137 -25.69 -1.41 2.69
CA ASN A 137 -25.81 -2.87 2.72
C ASN A 137 -26.36 -3.44 4.05
N HIS A 138 -26.74 -2.61 5.02
CA HIS A 138 -27.19 -3.04 6.37
C HIS A 138 -28.44 -3.95 6.36
N ALA A 139 -29.24 -3.91 5.30
CA ALA A 139 -30.46 -4.72 5.20
C ALA A 139 -30.16 -6.17 4.76
N SER A 140 -28.96 -6.49 4.30
CA SER A 140 -28.57 -7.82 3.86
C SER A 140 -27.55 -8.44 4.81
N GLU A 141 -27.90 -9.56 5.44
CA GLU A 141 -27.02 -10.27 6.37
C GLU A 141 -25.73 -10.75 5.72
N THR A 142 -25.76 -11.08 4.43
CA THR A 142 -24.59 -11.56 3.69
C THR A 142 -23.75 -10.42 3.13
N ALA A 143 -24.37 -9.40 2.53
CA ALA A 143 -23.67 -8.28 1.92
C ALA A 143 -22.92 -7.43 2.96
N VAL A 144 -23.42 -7.33 4.19
CA VAL A 144 -22.82 -6.51 5.25
C VAL A 144 -21.37 -6.92 5.55
N HIS A 145 -21.00 -8.19 5.37
CA HIS A 145 -19.63 -8.68 5.62
C HIS A 145 -18.56 -8.02 4.74
N GLY A 146 -18.94 -7.41 3.61
CA GLY A 146 -18.04 -6.68 2.73
C GLY A 146 -17.64 -5.28 3.20
N TRP A 147 -17.97 -4.87 4.42
CA TRP A 147 -17.74 -3.51 4.93
C TRP A 147 -16.28 -3.06 4.90
N ALA A 148 -15.34 -3.99 5.00
CA ALA A 148 -13.92 -3.68 4.99
C ALA A 148 -13.32 -3.59 3.57
N ILE A 149 -14.02 -4.02 2.53
CA ILE A 149 -13.53 -4.00 1.15
C ILE A 149 -13.08 -2.60 0.72
N PRO A 150 -13.86 -1.51 0.91
CA PRO A 150 -13.48 -0.19 0.46
C PRO A 150 -12.55 0.56 1.44
N THR A 151 -12.03 -0.09 2.47
CA THR A 151 -11.21 0.59 3.49
C THR A 151 -9.74 0.72 3.10
N ALA A 152 -9.20 -0.17 2.28
CA ALA A 152 -7.80 -0.19 1.91
C ALA A 152 -7.48 0.70 0.70
N THR A 153 -6.21 1.11 0.60
CA THR A 153 -5.64 1.85 -0.55
C THR A 153 -4.53 1.04 -1.20
N ASP A 154 -4.53 0.93 -2.52
CA ASP A 154 -3.43 0.34 -3.28
C ASP A 154 -2.32 1.39 -3.49
N ILE A 155 -1.26 1.30 -2.68
CA ILE A 155 -0.12 2.22 -2.72
C ILE A 155 0.53 2.21 -4.11
N ALA A 156 0.81 1.02 -4.67
CA ALA A 156 1.53 0.89 -5.92
C ALA A 156 0.78 1.57 -7.07
N PHE A 157 -0.54 1.37 -7.14
CA PHE A 157 -1.36 1.99 -8.17
C PHE A 157 -1.57 3.50 -7.91
N ALA A 158 -1.82 3.92 -6.67
CA ALA A 158 -1.97 5.33 -6.31
C ALA A 158 -0.71 6.14 -6.62
N VAL A 159 0.46 5.60 -6.27
CA VAL A 159 1.78 6.20 -6.56
C VAL A 159 2.07 6.21 -8.06
N ALA A 160 1.70 5.16 -8.80
CA ALA A 160 1.85 5.13 -10.25
C ALA A 160 1.03 6.25 -10.94
N VAL A 161 -0.21 6.48 -10.50
CA VAL A 161 -1.03 7.60 -10.98
C VAL A 161 -0.38 8.94 -10.64
N LEU A 162 0.05 9.11 -9.38
CA LEU A 162 0.72 10.35 -8.94
C LEU A 162 2.00 10.61 -9.72
N ALA A 163 2.83 9.60 -9.96
CA ALA A 163 4.07 9.71 -10.74
C ALA A 163 3.80 10.09 -12.21
N GLY A 164 2.75 9.51 -12.80
CA GLY A 164 2.38 9.77 -14.18
C GLY A 164 1.90 11.19 -14.46
N VAL A 165 1.24 11.83 -13.49
CA VAL A 165 0.61 13.15 -13.69
C VAL A 165 1.27 14.28 -12.88
N GLY A 166 2.14 13.95 -11.93
CA GLY A 166 2.56 14.84 -10.86
C GLY A 166 4.04 15.24 -10.89
N THR A 167 4.66 15.49 -12.04
CA THR A 167 6.10 15.78 -12.17
C THR A 167 6.56 17.03 -11.41
N HIS A 168 5.71 18.06 -11.29
CA HIS A 168 6.00 19.34 -10.62
C HIS A 168 5.24 19.50 -9.29
N LEU A 169 4.52 18.45 -8.83
CA LEU A 169 3.84 18.52 -7.54
C LEU A 169 4.86 18.60 -6.39
N PRO A 170 4.59 19.37 -5.33
CA PRO A 170 5.43 19.45 -4.14
C PRO A 170 5.75 18.06 -3.55
N SER A 171 6.98 17.89 -3.06
CA SER A 171 7.41 16.66 -2.39
C SER A 171 6.54 16.32 -1.17
N ALA A 172 6.07 17.34 -0.46
CA ALA A 172 5.12 17.22 0.65
C ALA A 172 3.86 16.42 0.31
N MET A 173 3.29 16.60 -0.89
CA MET A 173 2.13 15.83 -1.34
C MET A 173 2.43 14.34 -1.52
N ARG A 174 3.63 14.03 -2.02
CA ARG A 174 4.08 12.64 -2.22
C ARG A 174 4.34 11.96 -0.90
N ILE A 175 5.01 12.65 0.03
CA ILE A 175 5.26 12.16 1.40
C ILE A 175 3.92 11.91 2.11
N PHE A 176 2.98 12.85 2.02
CA PHE A 176 1.65 12.67 2.61
C PHE A 176 0.94 11.42 2.10
N LEU A 177 0.90 11.21 0.77
CA LEU A 177 0.25 10.05 0.18
C LEU A 177 0.93 8.74 0.62
N LEU A 178 2.27 8.71 0.63
CA LEU A 178 3.03 7.54 1.06
C LEU A 178 2.78 7.22 2.54
N THR A 179 2.89 8.21 3.42
CA THR A 179 2.67 8.00 4.87
C THR A 179 1.22 7.64 5.17
N LEU A 180 0.25 8.28 4.49
CA LEU A 180 -1.17 7.94 4.58
C LEU A 180 -1.39 6.47 4.24
N ALA A 181 -0.86 6.03 3.09
CA ALA A 181 -1.07 4.69 2.58
C ALA A 181 -0.40 3.62 3.46
N VAL A 182 0.79 3.90 4.01
CA VAL A 182 1.48 3.02 4.98
C VAL A 182 0.64 2.83 6.26
N VAL A 183 -0.01 3.89 6.76
CA VAL A 183 -0.89 3.80 7.94
C VAL A 183 -2.21 3.09 7.58
N ASP A 184 -2.75 3.34 6.39
CA ASP A 184 -3.96 2.70 5.87
C ASP A 184 -3.76 1.18 5.76
N ASP A 185 -2.61 0.74 5.23
CA ASP A 185 -2.22 -0.68 5.17
C ASP A 185 -2.11 -1.32 6.55
N LEU A 186 -1.53 -0.61 7.54
CA LEU A 186 -1.47 -1.11 8.91
C LEU A 186 -2.88 -1.36 9.47
N ILE A 187 -3.80 -0.40 9.27
CA ILE A 187 -5.18 -0.54 9.74
C ILE A 187 -5.87 -1.69 9.00
N ALA A 188 -5.68 -1.82 7.68
CA ALA A 188 -6.24 -2.91 6.89
C ALA A 188 -5.73 -4.28 7.37
N ILE A 189 -4.43 -4.41 7.65
CA ILE A 189 -3.83 -5.62 8.21
C ILE A 189 -4.44 -5.97 9.58
N CYS A 190 -4.63 -4.97 10.46
CA CYS A 190 -5.30 -5.17 11.75
C CYS A 190 -6.75 -5.61 11.58
N ILE A 191 -7.48 -5.03 10.62
CA ILE A 191 -8.86 -5.43 10.30
C ILE A 191 -8.88 -6.89 9.82
N ILE A 192 -8.01 -7.27 8.90
CA ILE A 192 -7.91 -8.64 8.40
C ILE A 192 -7.60 -9.61 9.55
N ALA A 193 -6.64 -9.26 10.41
CA ALA A 193 -6.23 -10.10 11.54
C ALA A 193 -7.34 -10.33 12.57
N ILE A 194 -8.18 -9.32 12.82
CA ILE A 194 -9.19 -9.37 13.90
C ILE A 194 -10.52 -9.91 13.39
N PHE A 195 -10.98 -9.46 12.21
CA PHE A 195 -12.34 -9.71 11.74
C PHE A 195 -12.44 -10.86 10.74
N TYR A 196 -11.33 -11.26 10.10
CA TYR A 196 -11.31 -12.32 9.07
C TYR A 196 -10.54 -13.56 9.51
N THR A 197 -10.28 -13.72 10.81
CA THR A 197 -9.72 -14.94 11.38
C THR A 197 -10.82 -15.97 11.57
N ASN A 198 -10.65 -17.15 10.97
CA ASN A 198 -11.59 -18.25 11.07
C ASN A 198 -10.92 -19.44 11.76
N ASN A 199 -11.66 -20.19 12.61
CA ASN A 199 -11.19 -21.42 13.24
C ASN A 199 -9.80 -21.28 13.90
N PHE A 200 -9.69 -20.36 14.86
CA PHE A 200 -8.42 -20.04 15.50
C PHE A 200 -7.81 -21.21 16.28
N HIS A 201 -6.60 -21.60 15.89
CA HIS A 201 -5.78 -22.63 16.51
C HIS A 201 -4.53 -22.02 17.14
N GLY A 202 -4.60 -21.70 18.44
CA GLY A 202 -3.53 -21.00 19.16
C GLY A 202 -2.22 -21.77 19.27
N GLU A 203 -2.24 -23.11 19.21
CA GLU A 203 -1.06 -23.97 19.24
C GLU A 203 -0.11 -23.70 18.07
N TYR A 204 -0.61 -23.50 16.85
CA TYR A 204 0.23 -23.18 15.69
C TYR A 204 0.81 -21.77 15.80
N LEU A 205 0.04 -20.81 16.32
CA LEU A 205 0.54 -19.47 16.57
C LEU A 205 1.65 -19.43 17.64
N LEU A 206 1.50 -20.21 18.71
CA LEU A 206 2.56 -20.39 19.71
C LEU A 206 3.80 -21.05 19.11
N ALA A 207 3.63 -22.05 18.24
CA ALA A 207 4.73 -22.69 17.54
C ALA A 207 5.46 -21.71 16.61
N ALA A 208 4.74 -20.74 15.99
CA ALA A 208 5.32 -19.72 15.12
C ALA A 208 6.29 -18.76 15.84
N ILE A 209 6.19 -18.61 17.16
CA ILE A 209 7.12 -17.78 17.95
C ILE A 209 8.57 -18.27 17.79
N ILE A 210 8.78 -19.59 17.63
CA ILE A 210 10.13 -20.15 17.49
C ILE A 210 10.80 -19.70 16.19
N PRO A 211 10.25 -19.94 14.99
CA PRO A 211 10.87 -19.47 13.75
C PRO A 211 10.91 -17.94 13.64
N ILE A 212 9.95 -17.20 14.19
CA ILE A 212 9.98 -15.72 14.26
C ILE A 212 11.17 -15.28 15.12
N GLY A 213 11.36 -15.83 16.32
CA GLY A 213 12.47 -15.51 17.20
C GLY A 213 13.82 -15.83 16.57
N LEU A 214 13.91 -16.99 15.89
CA LEU A 214 15.13 -17.38 15.16
C LEU A 214 15.41 -16.44 13.98
N PHE A 215 14.38 -16.08 13.21
CA PHE A 215 14.48 -15.11 12.13
C PHE A 215 15.00 -13.74 12.64
N ALA A 216 14.40 -13.22 13.71
CA ALA A 216 14.81 -11.97 14.34
C ALA A 216 16.26 -12.02 14.84
N LEU A 217 16.65 -13.12 15.52
CA LEU A 217 17.99 -13.31 16.02
C LEU A 217 19.03 -13.37 14.89
N ILE A 218 18.73 -14.10 13.82
CA ILE A 218 19.63 -14.24 12.67
C ILE A 218 19.70 -12.92 11.90
N ALA A 219 18.58 -12.20 11.69
CA ALA A 219 18.56 -10.90 11.06
C ALA A 219 19.40 -9.87 11.84
N TYR A 220 19.28 -9.87 13.18
CA TYR A 220 20.03 -8.96 14.03
C TYR A 220 21.52 -9.28 14.12
N LYS A 221 21.88 -10.55 14.33
CA LYS A 221 23.30 -10.97 14.45
C LYS A 221 24.01 -11.08 13.11
N GLY A 222 23.29 -11.44 12.07
CA GLY A 222 23.80 -11.68 10.72
C GLY A 222 23.80 -10.45 9.81
N GLU A 223 23.50 -9.27 10.31
CA GLU A 223 23.37 -8.03 9.54
C GLU A 223 24.52 -7.85 8.52
N LYS A 224 25.79 -7.94 8.97
CA LYS A 224 26.95 -7.86 8.10
C LYS A 224 26.97 -8.93 6.98
N MET A 225 26.54 -10.14 7.31
CA MET A 225 26.48 -11.25 6.34
C MET A 225 25.48 -10.94 5.23
N PHE A 226 24.30 -10.41 5.57
CA PHE A 226 23.26 -10.09 4.60
C PHE A 226 23.61 -8.89 3.70
N HIS A 227 24.42 -7.94 4.19
CA HIS A 227 24.99 -6.88 3.36
C HIS A 227 25.97 -7.45 2.31
N LEU A 228 26.89 -8.34 2.72
CA LEU A 228 27.96 -8.86 1.88
C LEU A 228 27.53 -10.01 0.97
N LYS A 229 26.57 -10.84 1.40
CA LYS A 229 26.13 -12.06 0.70
C LYS A 229 24.63 -12.02 0.42
N PRO A 230 24.19 -11.50 -0.75
CA PRO A 230 22.75 -11.43 -1.08
C PRO A 230 22.03 -12.78 -1.00
N ALA A 231 22.70 -13.87 -1.41
CA ALA A 231 22.14 -15.21 -1.40
C ALA A 231 21.83 -15.74 0.02
N ALA A 232 22.47 -15.19 1.07
CA ALA A 232 22.23 -15.65 2.44
C ALA A 232 20.79 -15.40 2.90
N ALA A 233 20.15 -14.32 2.46
CA ALA A 233 18.75 -14.04 2.77
C ALA A 233 17.83 -15.12 2.19
N TRP A 234 18.08 -15.55 0.95
CA TRP A 234 17.29 -16.59 0.28
C TRP A 234 17.47 -17.97 0.91
N ILE A 235 18.69 -18.31 1.29
CA ILE A 235 19.00 -19.65 1.81
C ILE A 235 18.58 -19.79 3.27
N ILE A 236 18.67 -18.74 4.09
CA ILE A 236 18.46 -18.81 5.55
C ILE A 236 17.13 -18.24 5.95
N LEU A 237 16.78 -17.03 5.49
CA LEU A 237 15.58 -16.33 5.97
C LEU A 237 14.32 -16.78 5.24
N LEU A 238 14.40 -17.13 3.95
CA LEU A 238 13.23 -17.60 3.20
C LEU A 238 12.64 -18.91 3.78
N PRO A 239 13.42 -19.96 4.10
CA PRO A 239 12.86 -21.17 4.74
C PRO A 239 12.21 -20.87 6.08
N LEU A 240 12.81 -20.00 6.92
CA LEU A 240 12.21 -19.59 8.19
C LEU A 240 10.91 -18.80 7.97
N GLY A 241 10.91 -17.93 6.96
CA GLY A 241 9.71 -17.20 6.54
C GLY A 241 8.61 -18.16 6.09
N PHE A 242 8.95 -19.15 5.27
CA PHE A 242 7.99 -20.15 4.80
C PHE A 242 7.40 -20.98 5.96
N ILE A 243 8.23 -21.42 6.90
CA ILE A 243 7.75 -22.14 8.10
C ILE A 243 6.82 -21.24 8.93
N THR A 244 7.18 -19.98 9.13
CA THR A 244 6.33 -19.03 9.85
C THR A 244 4.99 -18.84 9.14
N TRP A 245 5.01 -18.66 7.84
CA TRP A 245 3.83 -18.51 7.00
C TRP A 245 2.92 -19.75 7.08
N ALA A 246 3.48 -20.95 6.96
CA ALA A 246 2.72 -22.21 7.05
C ALA A 246 2.07 -22.37 8.44
N LEU A 247 2.74 -21.99 9.51
CA LEU A 247 2.18 -22.01 10.86
C LEU A 247 1.07 -20.97 11.06
N PHE A 248 1.19 -19.78 10.45
CA PHE A 248 0.10 -18.81 10.43
C PHE A 248 -1.11 -19.33 9.64
N LEU A 249 -0.89 -19.96 8.50
CA LEU A 249 -1.94 -20.56 7.68
C LEU A 249 -2.74 -21.61 8.48
N GLU A 250 -2.06 -22.50 9.20
CA GLU A 250 -2.71 -23.50 10.05
C GLU A 250 -3.34 -22.93 11.32
N SER A 251 -2.91 -21.73 11.77
CA SER A 251 -3.49 -21.07 12.95
C SER A 251 -4.86 -20.47 12.72
N GLY A 252 -5.32 -20.38 11.45
CA GLY A 252 -6.57 -19.73 11.08
C GLY A 252 -6.47 -18.21 10.99
N ILE A 253 -5.33 -17.61 11.36
CA ILE A 253 -5.02 -16.20 11.08
C ILE A 253 -4.56 -16.11 9.63
N HIS A 254 -4.96 -15.03 8.94
CA HIS A 254 -4.58 -14.84 7.55
C HIS A 254 -3.05 -14.90 7.37
N ALA A 255 -2.58 -15.81 6.52
CA ALA A 255 -1.17 -16.18 6.42
C ALA A 255 -0.25 -15.03 6.01
N THR A 256 -0.77 -14.05 5.26
CA THR A 256 -0.01 -12.84 4.82
C THR A 256 0.49 -11.98 5.98
N ILE A 257 -0.17 -12.02 7.15
CA ILE A 257 0.24 -11.30 8.36
C ILE A 257 1.62 -11.75 8.84
N SER A 258 1.99 -13.00 8.60
CA SER A 258 3.33 -13.50 8.90
C SER A 258 4.43 -12.67 8.23
N GLY A 259 4.20 -12.20 7.00
CA GLY A 259 5.11 -11.30 6.28
C GLY A 259 5.35 -10.02 7.05
N VAL A 260 4.28 -9.35 7.50
CA VAL A 260 4.37 -8.11 8.30
C VAL A 260 5.16 -8.33 9.58
N VAL A 261 4.85 -9.40 10.32
CA VAL A 261 5.54 -9.75 11.58
C VAL A 261 7.04 -9.96 11.32
N LEU A 262 7.39 -10.69 10.26
CA LEU A 262 8.80 -10.89 9.88
C LEU A 262 9.48 -9.59 9.44
N GLY A 263 8.79 -8.71 8.72
CA GLY A 263 9.26 -7.37 8.37
C GLY A 263 9.59 -6.54 9.60
N PHE A 264 8.72 -6.58 10.62
CA PHE A 264 8.99 -5.93 11.91
C PHE A 264 10.18 -6.55 12.67
N CYS A 265 10.59 -7.76 12.38
CA CYS A 265 11.78 -8.38 13.01
C CYS A 265 13.11 -7.85 12.45
N VAL A 266 13.12 -7.26 11.23
CA VAL A 266 14.36 -6.79 10.59
C VAL A 266 14.85 -5.47 11.22
N PRO A 267 16.15 -5.33 11.56
CA PRO A 267 16.69 -4.08 12.13
C PRO A 267 16.73 -2.95 11.09
N VAL A 268 16.26 -1.75 11.52
CA VAL A 268 16.22 -0.52 10.70
C VAL A 268 17.49 0.32 10.91
N LYS A 269 18.00 0.38 12.17
CA LYS A 269 19.19 1.16 12.51
C LYS A 269 20.43 0.29 12.38
N PHE A 270 21.54 0.91 11.99
CA PHE A 270 22.84 0.26 11.94
C PHE A 270 23.30 -0.26 13.30
N ASN A 271 23.96 -1.40 13.28
CA ASN A 271 24.84 -1.79 14.35
C ASN A 271 26.21 -1.11 14.12
N LYS A 272 26.87 -0.63 15.19
CA LYS A 272 28.22 0.00 15.13
C LYS A 272 29.24 -0.85 14.37
N ARG A 273 29.09 -2.19 14.38
CA ARG A 273 29.98 -3.12 13.65
C ARG A 273 29.74 -3.10 12.13
N THR A 274 28.54 -2.78 11.70
CA THR A 274 28.13 -2.74 10.28
C THR A 274 28.52 -1.37 9.70
N GLU A 275 28.38 -0.31 10.48
CA GLU A 275 28.87 1.04 10.17
C GLU A 275 30.39 1.05 9.93
N ALA A 276 31.17 0.39 10.79
CA ALA A 276 32.62 0.23 10.63
C ALA A 276 33.04 -0.60 9.41
N ALA A 277 32.11 -1.33 8.79
CA ALA A 277 32.32 -2.11 7.56
C ALA A 277 31.92 -1.36 6.28
N GLY A 278 31.58 -0.06 6.38
CA GLY A 278 31.24 0.80 5.23
C GLY A 278 29.84 0.61 4.68
N ALA A 279 28.89 0.13 5.50
CA ALA A 279 27.49 0.06 5.09
C ALA A 279 26.83 1.44 5.20
N ASP A 280 26.18 1.87 4.12
CA ASP A 280 25.52 3.18 4.04
C ASP A 280 24.03 3.14 4.38
N SER A 281 23.43 1.93 4.54
CA SER A 281 21.99 1.74 4.78
C SER A 281 21.69 0.61 5.77
N GLY A 282 20.60 0.71 6.54
CA GLY A 282 20.14 -0.33 7.46
C GLY A 282 19.68 -1.60 6.73
N LEU A 283 19.65 -2.75 7.44
CA LEU A 283 19.28 -4.02 6.81
C LEU A 283 17.86 -4.00 6.24
N ALA A 284 16.93 -3.29 6.86
CA ALA A 284 15.58 -3.12 6.35
C ALA A 284 15.58 -2.47 4.95
N GLU A 285 16.42 -1.45 4.73
CA GLU A 285 16.54 -0.77 3.44
C GLU A 285 17.18 -1.67 2.38
N VAL A 286 18.18 -2.47 2.76
CA VAL A 286 18.77 -3.48 1.87
C VAL A 286 17.76 -4.52 1.42
N PHE A 287 16.91 -4.98 2.32
CA PHE A 287 15.87 -5.96 1.98
C PHE A 287 14.76 -5.30 1.15
N GLU A 288 14.33 -4.10 1.48
CA GLU A 288 13.39 -3.32 0.68
C GLU A 288 13.90 -3.21 -0.77
N TYR A 289 15.13 -2.77 -0.99
CA TYR A 289 15.72 -2.66 -2.32
C TYR A 289 15.77 -3.99 -3.09
N ARG A 290 16.03 -5.10 -2.41
CA ARG A 290 16.16 -6.44 -3.04
C ARG A 290 14.83 -7.11 -3.32
N PHE A 291 13.85 -6.98 -2.42
CA PHE A 291 12.58 -7.69 -2.52
C PHE A 291 11.50 -6.87 -3.23
N ARG A 292 11.59 -5.54 -3.23
CA ARG A 292 10.63 -4.67 -3.90
C ARG A 292 10.45 -5.01 -5.40
N PRO A 293 11.49 -5.19 -6.22
CA PRO A 293 11.32 -5.56 -7.62
C PRO A 293 10.58 -6.88 -7.82
N ILE A 294 10.79 -7.86 -6.93
CA ILE A 294 10.12 -9.17 -7.00
C ILE A 294 8.65 -9.02 -6.63
N SER A 295 8.35 -8.29 -5.57
CA SER A 295 6.98 -8.01 -5.16
C SER A 295 6.21 -7.29 -6.27
N THR A 296 6.74 -6.19 -6.78
CA THR A 296 6.04 -5.33 -7.74
C THR A 296 5.97 -5.90 -9.16
N SER A 297 6.96 -6.71 -9.56
CA SER A 297 7.01 -7.26 -10.93
C SER A 297 6.48 -8.69 -11.05
N ILE A 298 6.39 -9.44 -9.95
CA ILE A 298 5.96 -10.85 -9.97
C ILE A 298 4.80 -11.09 -8.99
N CYS A 299 5.01 -10.88 -7.68
CA CYS A 299 4.05 -11.34 -6.68
C CYS A 299 2.70 -10.64 -6.82
N VAL A 300 2.69 -9.32 -6.84
CA VAL A 300 1.47 -8.51 -6.94
C VAL A 300 0.77 -8.67 -8.30
N PRO A 301 1.49 -8.65 -9.46
CA PRO A 301 0.84 -8.91 -10.76
C PRO A 301 0.28 -10.32 -10.91
N VAL A 302 0.95 -11.36 -10.40
CA VAL A 302 0.43 -12.75 -10.44
C VAL A 302 -0.81 -12.87 -9.56
N PHE A 303 -0.81 -12.28 -8.37
CA PHE A 303 -2.00 -12.18 -7.52
C PHE A 303 -3.14 -11.48 -8.28
N ALA A 304 -2.89 -10.30 -8.84
CA ALA A 304 -3.92 -9.56 -9.57
C ALA A 304 -4.45 -10.33 -10.79
N PHE A 305 -3.58 -11.06 -11.50
CA PHE A 305 -3.99 -11.89 -12.61
C PHE A 305 -5.01 -12.95 -12.18
N PHE A 306 -4.81 -13.63 -11.06
CA PHE A 306 -5.74 -14.67 -10.63
C PHE A 306 -6.95 -14.13 -9.84
N SER A 307 -6.82 -13.02 -9.14
CA SER A 307 -7.90 -12.44 -8.32
C SER A 307 -8.84 -11.51 -9.11
N ALA A 308 -8.32 -10.77 -10.10
CA ALA A 308 -9.13 -9.83 -10.88
C ALA A 308 -9.89 -10.48 -12.05
N GLY A 309 -9.61 -11.73 -12.39
CA GLY A 309 -10.28 -12.44 -13.47
C GLY A 309 -11.71 -12.82 -13.08
N VAL A 310 -12.68 -12.07 -13.60
CA VAL A 310 -14.11 -12.22 -13.34
C VAL A 310 -14.85 -12.40 -14.66
N ALA A 311 -15.82 -13.33 -14.67
CA ALA A 311 -16.72 -13.52 -15.78
C ALA A 311 -17.78 -12.40 -15.80
N LEU A 312 -17.68 -11.45 -16.74
CA LEU A 312 -18.58 -10.29 -16.82
C LEU A 312 -20.00 -10.64 -17.28
N GLY A 313 -20.19 -11.82 -17.92
CA GLY A 313 -21.50 -12.22 -18.46
C GLY A 313 -22.04 -11.28 -19.55
N GLY A 314 -21.15 -10.61 -20.29
CA GLY A 314 -21.49 -9.60 -21.29
C GLY A 314 -21.99 -8.28 -20.68
N PHE A 315 -22.62 -7.43 -21.50
CA PHE A 315 -23.13 -6.14 -21.05
C PHE A 315 -24.30 -6.27 -20.05
N ASP A 316 -25.14 -7.29 -20.20
CA ASP A 316 -26.27 -7.52 -19.28
C ASP A 316 -25.79 -8.03 -17.92
N GLY A 317 -24.76 -8.87 -17.89
CA GLY A 317 -24.12 -9.33 -16.66
C GLY A 317 -23.43 -8.19 -15.92
N LEU A 318 -22.67 -7.37 -16.64
CA LEU A 318 -22.03 -6.18 -16.10
C LEU A 318 -23.06 -5.18 -15.53
N GLY A 319 -24.15 -4.94 -16.25
CA GLY A 319 -25.24 -4.06 -15.79
C GLY A 319 -25.87 -4.56 -14.49
N ARG A 320 -26.09 -5.89 -14.36
CA ARG A 320 -26.59 -6.49 -13.12
C ARG A 320 -25.61 -6.35 -11.98
N ALA A 321 -24.35 -6.69 -12.19
CA ALA A 321 -23.30 -6.56 -11.18
C ALA A 321 -23.16 -5.13 -10.65
N LEU A 322 -23.15 -4.14 -11.53
CA LEU A 322 -23.07 -2.72 -11.14
C LEU A 322 -24.33 -2.18 -10.47
N SER A 323 -25.47 -2.89 -10.61
CA SER A 323 -26.74 -2.54 -9.94
C SER A 323 -26.89 -3.24 -8.58
N ASP A 324 -26.00 -4.18 -8.24
CA ASP A 324 -26.02 -4.87 -6.96
C ASP A 324 -25.68 -3.89 -5.81
N PRO A 325 -26.37 -3.93 -4.66
CA PRO A 325 -26.07 -3.07 -3.52
C PRO A 325 -24.61 -3.17 -3.02
N VAL A 326 -23.99 -4.36 -3.11
CA VAL A 326 -22.55 -4.56 -2.77
C VAL A 326 -21.70 -3.72 -3.69
N ALA A 327 -21.96 -3.76 -5.01
CA ALA A 327 -21.19 -3.01 -5.99
C ALA A 327 -21.38 -1.49 -5.81
N ILE A 328 -22.62 -1.03 -5.65
CA ILE A 328 -22.93 0.39 -5.40
C ILE A 328 -22.21 0.85 -4.12
N GLY A 329 -22.30 0.06 -3.05
CA GLY A 329 -21.67 0.34 -1.78
C GLY A 329 -20.13 0.48 -1.89
N ILE A 330 -19.48 -0.44 -2.60
CA ILE A 330 -18.02 -0.41 -2.81
C ILE A 330 -17.60 0.80 -3.63
N ILE A 331 -18.22 1.03 -4.81
CA ILE A 331 -17.86 2.14 -5.69
C ILE A 331 -18.04 3.48 -4.98
N PHE A 332 -19.20 3.67 -4.32
CA PHE A 332 -19.48 4.89 -3.59
C PHE A 332 -18.55 5.09 -2.41
N ALA A 333 -18.24 4.04 -1.66
CA ALA A 333 -17.34 4.10 -0.52
C ALA A 333 -15.88 4.38 -0.95
N LEU A 334 -15.39 3.77 -2.03
CA LEU A 334 -14.04 4.01 -2.57
C LEU A 334 -13.90 5.45 -3.08
N VAL A 335 -14.83 5.92 -3.89
CA VAL A 335 -14.69 7.24 -4.56
C VAL A 335 -15.08 8.37 -3.61
N VAL A 336 -16.24 8.29 -3.00
CA VAL A 336 -16.78 9.36 -2.15
C VAL A 336 -16.35 9.19 -0.70
N GLY A 337 -16.46 7.98 -0.17
CA GLY A 337 -16.13 7.68 1.23
C GLY A 337 -14.68 7.98 1.59
N LYS A 338 -13.73 7.48 0.79
CA LYS A 338 -12.29 7.78 0.97
C LYS A 338 -12.03 9.29 0.86
N THR A 339 -12.58 9.93 -0.15
CA THR A 339 -12.39 11.38 -0.35
C THR A 339 -12.90 12.20 0.83
N LEU A 340 -14.12 11.94 1.29
CA LEU A 340 -14.71 12.64 2.43
C LEU A 340 -13.99 12.31 3.74
N GLY A 341 -13.65 11.04 3.94
CA GLY A 341 -12.96 10.57 5.15
C GLY A 341 -11.58 11.21 5.31
N ILE A 342 -10.73 11.07 4.30
CA ILE A 342 -9.37 11.62 4.32
C ILE A 342 -9.40 13.15 4.43
N THR A 343 -10.17 13.82 3.57
CA THR A 343 -10.23 15.28 3.55
C THR A 343 -10.87 15.84 4.81
N GLY A 344 -11.98 15.24 5.27
CA GLY A 344 -12.72 15.70 6.44
C GLY A 344 -11.94 15.56 7.73
N THR A 345 -11.26 14.44 7.95
CA THR A 345 -10.43 14.24 9.14
C THR A 345 -9.16 15.09 9.12
N THR A 346 -8.53 15.24 7.94
CA THR A 346 -7.42 16.18 7.77
C THR A 346 -7.86 17.60 8.11
N TRP A 347 -9.02 18.03 7.61
CA TRP A 347 -9.58 19.35 7.94
C TRP A 347 -9.90 19.50 9.42
N LEU A 348 -10.45 18.48 10.06
CA LEU A 348 -10.77 18.50 11.48
C LEU A 348 -9.49 18.67 12.32
N VAL A 349 -8.45 17.89 12.03
CA VAL A 349 -7.20 17.89 12.80
C VAL A 349 -6.41 19.18 12.60
N THR A 350 -6.41 19.76 11.41
CA THR A 350 -5.74 21.05 11.14
C THR A 350 -6.39 22.25 11.83
N ARG A 351 -7.58 22.08 12.44
CA ARG A 351 -8.18 23.09 13.33
C ARG A 351 -7.51 23.18 14.70
N PHE A 352 -6.76 22.17 15.10
CA PHE A 352 -6.01 22.18 16.35
C PHE A 352 -4.66 22.86 16.13
N LYS A 353 -4.23 23.71 17.09
CA LYS A 353 -3.05 24.60 16.98
C LYS A 353 -1.70 23.90 16.75
N HIS A 354 -1.64 22.58 16.84
CA HIS A 354 -0.40 21.81 16.76
C HIS A 354 -0.27 20.98 15.47
N ALA A 355 -1.20 21.12 14.53
CA ALA A 355 -1.23 20.38 13.28
C ALA A 355 -1.46 21.34 12.12
N ASN A 356 -0.42 21.69 11.39
CA ASN A 356 -0.48 22.56 10.23
C ASN A 356 -0.13 21.76 8.97
N LEU A 357 -0.90 21.99 7.89
CA LEU A 357 -0.49 21.58 6.54
C LEU A 357 0.70 22.44 6.11
N ASP A 358 1.55 21.86 5.26
CA ASP A 358 2.60 22.62 4.59
C ASP A 358 1.98 23.83 3.87
N PRO A 359 2.57 25.03 4.00
CA PRO A 359 2.05 26.24 3.36
C PRO A 359 1.88 26.14 1.84
N ASP A 360 2.69 25.29 1.19
CA ASP A 360 2.66 25.08 -0.25
C ASP A 360 1.52 24.14 -0.71
N VAL A 361 0.86 23.43 0.22
CA VAL A 361 -0.22 22.48 -0.06
C VAL A 361 -1.59 23.14 0.12
N LYS A 362 -2.40 23.18 -0.92
CA LYS A 362 -3.76 23.70 -0.90
C LYS A 362 -4.79 22.59 -0.66
N TRP A 363 -5.97 22.94 -0.17
CA TRP A 363 -7.06 21.97 0.07
C TRP A 363 -7.47 21.18 -1.17
N ILE A 364 -7.38 21.78 -2.35
CA ILE A 364 -7.65 21.07 -3.61
C ILE A 364 -6.62 19.95 -3.88
N ASP A 365 -5.39 20.12 -3.39
CA ASP A 365 -4.34 19.11 -3.50
C ASP A 365 -4.64 17.94 -2.57
N VAL A 366 -5.07 18.25 -1.34
CA VAL A 366 -5.54 17.23 -0.37
C VAL A 366 -6.72 16.44 -0.95
N ILE A 367 -7.69 17.10 -1.56
CA ILE A 367 -8.82 16.45 -2.24
C ILE A 367 -8.32 15.54 -3.37
N GLY A 368 -7.39 16.03 -4.20
CA GLY A 368 -6.80 15.22 -5.28
C GLY A 368 -6.11 13.96 -4.77
N LEU A 369 -5.33 14.09 -3.68
CA LEU A 369 -4.69 12.94 -3.02
C LEU A 369 -5.71 12.01 -2.36
N ALA A 370 -6.74 12.55 -1.72
CA ALA A 370 -7.80 11.78 -1.09
C ALA A 370 -8.61 10.95 -2.11
N VAL A 371 -8.92 11.51 -3.28
CA VAL A 371 -9.53 10.79 -4.41
C VAL A 371 -8.61 9.68 -4.89
N THR A 372 -7.30 9.95 -5.04
CA THR A 372 -6.31 8.95 -5.44
C THR A 372 -6.20 7.84 -4.38
N GLY A 373 -6.35 8.15 -3.09
CA GLY A 373 -6.46 7.19 -2.00
C GLY A 373 -7.69 6.26 -2.11
N GLY A 374 -8.68 6.60 -2.93
CA GLY A 374 -9.81 5.74 -3.28
C GLY A 374 -9.48 4.57 -4.23
N ILE A 375 -8.25 4.46 -4.71
CA ILE A 375 -7.76 3.31 -5.47
C ILE A 375 -7.51 2.17 -4.49
N GLY A 376 -8.46 1.24 -4.34
CA GLY A 376 -8.34 0.15 -3.35
C GLY A 376 -7.74 -1.14 -3.90
N PHE A 377 -7.83 -1.34 -5.16
CA PHE A 377 -7.50 -2.45 -6.05
C PHE A 377 -6.98 -3.74 -5.37
N THR A 378 -5.65 -3.91 -5.17
CA THR A 378 -5.05 -5.18 -4.70
C THR A 378 -5.53 -5.62 -3.31
N VAL A 379 -5.46 -4.74 -2.32
CA VAL A 379 -5.87 -5.07 -0.96
C VAL A 379 -7.39 -5.20 -0.86
N SER A 380 -8.16 -4.39 -1.59
CA SER A 380 -9.61 -4.54 -1.67
C SER A 380 -10.02 -5.87 -2.33
N LEU A 381 -9.31 -6.35 -3.35
CA LEU A 381 -9.55 -7.68 -3.95
C LEU A 381 -9.29 -8.80 -2.94
N LEU A 382 -8.19 -8.70 -2.18
CA LEU A 382 -7.90 -9.66 -1.11
C LEU A 382 -9.01 -9.68 -0.06
N VAL A 383 -9.44 -8.50 0.42
CA VAL A 383 -10.50 -8.39 1.42
C VAL A 383 -11.83 -8.90 0.87
N ALA A 384 -12.12 -8.72 -0.43
CA ALA A 384 -13.33 -9.25 -1.05
C ALA A 384 -13.36 -10.79 -1.05
N GLU A 385 -12.22 -11.44 -1.31
CA GLU A 385 -12.09 -12.90 -1.23
C GLU A 385 -12.29 -13.42 0.21
N LEU A 386 -11.90 -12.64 1.21
CA LEU A 386 -12.07 -12.98 2.63
C LEU A 386 -13.47 -12.68 3.15
N SER A 387 -14.16 -11.69 2.57
CA SER A 387 -15.46 -11.21 3.04
C SER A 387 -16.61 -12.14 2.69
N PHE A 388 -16.49 -12.89 1.62
CA PHE A 388 -17.58 -13.71 1.10
C PHE A 388 -17.16 -15.17 0.92
N PRO A 389 -18.06 -16.15 1.18
CA PRO A 389 -17.78 -17.55 0.93
C PRO A 389 -17.43 -17.83 -0.55
N HIS A 390 -16.57 -18.81 -0.78
CA HIS A 390 -16.26 -19.25 -2.15
C HIS A 390 -17.52 -19.61 -2.95
N GLY A 391 -17.63 -19.06 -4.17
CA GLY A 391 -18.79 -19.25 -5.04
C GLY A 391 -19.98 -18.35 -4.74
N SER A 392 -19.84 -17.40 -3.81
CA SER A 392 -20.86 -16.36 -3.60
C SER A 392 -20.92 -15.42 -4.80
N PRO A 393 -22.11 -15.07 -5.32
CA PRO A 393 -22.26 -14.04 -6.35
C PRO A 393 -21.70 -12.68 -5.89
N HIS A 394 -21.77 -12.36 -4.61
CA HIS A 394 -21.22 -11.13 -4.04
C HIS A 394 -19.71 -10.99 -4.22
N THR A 395 -18.96 -12.10 -4.30
CA THR A 395 -17.51 -12.06 -4.55
C THR A 395 -17.20 -11.49 -5.94
N GLU A 396 -17.92 -11.95 -6.96
CA GLU A 396 -17.72 -11.49 -8.34
C GLU A 396 -18.19 -10.04 -8.52
N ASP A 397 -19.36 -9.68 -7.98
CA ASP A 397 -19.88 -8.32 -8.01
C ASP A 397 -18.97 -7.34 -7.27
N ALA A 398 -18.41 -7.75 -6.13
CA ALA A 398 -17.42 -6.97 -5.40
C ALA A 398 -16.13 -6.73 -6.21
N LYS A 399 -15.60 -7.76 -6.89
CA LYS A 399 -14.40 -7.63 -7.74
C LYS A 399 -14.64 -6.64 -8.89
N ILE A 400 -15.79 -6.74 -9.56
CA ILE A 400 -16.20 -5.80 -10.61
C ILE A 400 -16.27 -4.37 -10.03
N ALA A 401 -16.91 -4.21 -8.88
CA ALA A 401 -17.06 -2.92 -8.22
C ALA A 401 -15.72 -2.29 -7.81
N ILE A 402 -14.80 -3.10 -7.28
CA ILE A 402 -13.44 -2.67 -6.93
C ILE A 402 -12.70 -2.13 -8.16
N LEU A 403 -12.78 -2.85 -9.28
CA LEU A 403 -12.16 -2.43 -10.54
C LEU A 403 -12.73 -1.09 -11.01
N PHE A 404 -14.06 -0.98 -11.10
CA PHE A 404 -14.72 0.25 -11.53
C PHE A 404 -14.49 1.41 -10.56
N GLY A 405 -14.58 1.18 -9.26
CA GLY A 405 -14.33 2.18 -8.23
C GLY A 405 -12.90 2.70 -8.29
N SER A 406 -11.92 1.78 -8.38
CA SER A 406 -10.50 2.12 -8.46
C SER A 406 -10.15 2.87 -9.73
N ILE A 407 -10.67 2.47 -10.90
CA ILE A 407 -10.48 3.17 -12.16
C ILE A 407 -11.11 4.56 -12.11
N THR A 408 -12.32 4.68 -11.56
CA THR A 408 -13.00 5.98 -11.39
C THR A 408 -12.19 6.91 -10.49
N ALA A 409 -11.72 6.41 -9.34
CA ALA A 409 -10.86 7.16 -8.43
C ALA A 409 -9.54 7.58 -9.10
N ALA A 410 -8.90 6.68 -9.86
CA ALA A 410 -7.68 6.98 -10.60
C ALA A 410 -7.88 8.08 -11.65
N ILE A 411 -8.96 8.02 -12.43
CA ILE A 411 -9.26 9.04 -13.46
C ILE A 411 -9.56 10.38 -12.81
N LEU A 412 -10.41 10.43 -11.80
CA LEU A 412 -10.75 11.67 -11.10
C LEU A 412 -9.54 12.28 -10.40
N GLY A 413 -8.76 11.45 -9.69
CA GLY A 413 -7.50 11.86 -9.07
C GLY A 413 -6.51 12.41 -10.10
N ALA A 414 -6.31 11.70 -11.22
CA ALA A 414 -5.43 12.12 -12.30
C ALA A 414 -5.88 13.47 -12.91
N ILE A 415 -7.18 13.70 -13.11
CA ILE A 415 -7.71 14.96 -13.63
C ILE A 415 -7.39 16.12 -12.66
N ILE A 416 -7.67 15.95 -11.37
CA ILE A 416 -7.41 16.96 -10.35
C ILE A 416 -5.91 17.24 -10.27
N LEU A 417 -5.10 16.21 -10.09
CA LEU A 417 -3.65 16.34 -9.90
C LEU A 417 -2.93 16.86 -11.15
N SER A 418 -3.37 16.50 -12.36
CA SER A 418 -2.81 17.07 -13.60
C SER A 418 -3.06 18.58 -13.71
N ARG A 419 -4.25 19.06 -13.30
CA ARG A 419 -4.53 20.50 -13.27
C ARG A 419 -3.66 21.20 -12.25
N ARG A 420 -3.44 20.57 -11.09
CA ARG A 420 -2.56 21.09 -10.05
C ARG A 420 -1.09 21.08 -10.49
N ASN A 421 -0.65 20.02 -11.16
CA ASN A 421 0.70 19.93 -11.73
C ASN A 421 1.01 21.07 -12.71
N LYS A 422 0.05 21.43 -13.58
CA LYS A 422 0.18 22.59 -14.47
C LYS A 422 0.31 23.90 -13.69
N HIS A 423 -0.43 24.05 -12.60
CA HIS A 423 -0.34 25.22 -11.73
C HIS A 423 1.04 25.33 -11.08
N TYR A 424 1.55 24.24 -10.49
CA TYR A 424 2.86 24.21 -9.85
C TYR A 424 4.01 24.39 -10.86
N LYS A 425 3.86 23.84 -12.08
CA LYS A 425 4.80 24.11 -13.17
C LYS A 425 4.90 25.61 -13.47
N ALA A 426 3.76 26.29 -13.59
CA ALA A 426 3.73 27.74 -13.84
C ALA A 426 4.28 28.55 -12.65
N VAL A 427 4.19 28.05 -11.42
CA VAL A 427 4.82 28.67 -10.24
C VAL A 427 6.33 28.48 -10.30
N ALA A 428 6.82 27.26 -10.56
CA ALA A 428 8.24 26.98 -10.69
C ALA A 428 8.90 27.79 -11.83
N GLU A 429 8.24 27.86 -12.98
CA GLU A 429 8.73 28.67 -14.11
C GLU A 429 8.84 30.18 -13.75
N LYS A 430 7.97 30.70 -12.88
CA LYS A 430 8.06 32.07 -12.38
C LYS A 430 9.14 32.24 -11.32
N GLU A 431 9.36 31.25 -10.50
CA GLU A 431 10.40 31.26 -9.47
C GLU A 431 11.82 31.10 -10.05
N GLU A 432 11.95 30.55 -11.27
CA GLU A 432 13.21 30.42 -12.01
C GLU A 432 13.49 31.61 -12.94
N LEU A 433 12.57 32.59 -13.01
CA LEU A 433 12.70 33.76 -13.89
C LEU A 433 13.81 34.68 -13.36
N ASP A 434 14.80 34.93 -14.19
CA ASP A 434 15.94 35.81 -13.97
C ASP A 434 15.98 36.81 -15.15
N GLU A 435 15.21 37.93 -15.03
CA GLU A 435 15.10 38.93 -16.10
C GLU A 435 16.38 39.74 -16.30
N ASN A 436 17.19 39.86 -15.23
CA ASN A 436 18.43 40.65 -15.27
C ASN A 436 19.67 39.79 -15.67
N HIS A 437 19.52 38.45 -15.76
CA HIS A 437 20.58 37.51 -16.16
C HIS A 437 21.81 37.53 -15.25
N ASP A 438 21.64 37.82 -13.96
CA ASP A 438 22.74 37.79 -12.98
C ASP A 438 22.98 36.41 -12.34
N GLY A 439 22.17 35.41 -12.68
CA GLY A 439 22.22 34.04 -12.19
C GLY A 439 21.50 33.83 -10.88
N ILE A 440 20.77 34.80 -10.38
CA ILE A 440 19.90 34.72 -9.19
C ILE A 440 18.46 35.00 -9.67
N PRO A 441 17.53 34.04 -9.48
CA PRO A 441 16.14 34.30 -9.85
C PRO A 441 15.55 35.50 -9.11
N ASP A 442 14.76 36.33 -9.82
CA ASP A 442 14.19 37.60 -9.35
C ASP A 442 13.40 37.46 -8.03
N VAL A 443 12.87 36.29 -7.73
CA VAL A 443 12.12 36.00 -6.48
C VAL A 443 13.02 36.04 -5.25
N PHE A 444 14.32 35.79 -5.42
CA PHE A 444 15.32 35.86 -4.34
C PHE A 444 16.03 37.21 -4.25
N GLU A 445 15.82 38.08 -5.24
CA GLU A 445 16.21 39.48 -5.18
C GLU A 445 15.22 40.17 -4.25
N GLY A 446 15.56 40.30 -2.97
CA GLY A 446 14.76 41.00 -2.00
C GLY A 446 14.37 42.38 -2.58
N LYS A 447 13.11 42.76 -2.51
CA LYS A 447 12.68 44.14 -2.69
C LYS A 447 13.46 44.95 -1.64
N GLY A 448 14.59 45.51 -2.08
CA GLY A 448 15.31 46.49 -1.32
C GLY A 448 14.40 47.71 -1.14
N ASP A 449 13.90 47.85 0.07
CA ASP A 449 13.42 49.15 0.59
C ASP A 449 14.58 49.90 1.25
#